data_c1ddf04a1b0595b81d6ff8ea00500116
#
_entry.id   c1ddf04a1b0595b81d6ff8ea00500116
#
_cell.length_a   1.000
_cell.length_b   1.000
_cell.length_c   1.000
_cell.angle_alpha   90.00
_cell.angle_beta   90.00
_cell.angle_gamma   90.00
#
_symmetry.space_group_name_H-M   'P 1'
#
loop_
_entity.id
_entity.type
_entity.pdbx_description
1 polymer ?
#
loop_
_entity_poly.entity_id
_entity_poly.type
_entity_poly.pdbx_seq_one_letter_code
_entity_poly.pdbx_strand_id
1 'polypeptide(L)'
;MASESLHPASAPSRRVVVAAVGAAGLALTLNACGSEDDSGSSSAAGSVLGKTSDIPEGGGKIFKDSGVVVTQPTAGEFKAFSSKCTHQGCAVTGIANGVITCPCHKSEFSVTDGSVKKGPATQALPEQSITVSGDSITLA
;
A
#
# COMPACT_ATOMS: atom_id res chain seq x y z
N MET A 1 -60.58 -10.67 -17.58
CA MET A 1 -60.95 -10.20 -16.24
C MET A 1 -59.68 -9.68 -15.60
N ALA A 2 -59.58 -8.50 -15.70
CA ALA A 2 -59.14 -7.30 -15.01
C ALA A 2 -58.65 -7.55 -13.59
N SER A 3 -57.49 -7.03 -13.25
CA SER A 3 -57.28 -6.11 -12.14
C SER A 3 -55.88 -5.54 -12.18
N GLU A 4 -55.84 -4.29 -12.59
CA GLU A 4 -54.75 -3.34 -12.34
C GLU A 4 -54.67 -3.01 -10.84
N SER A 5 -53.45 -2.88 -10.34
CA SER A 5 -53.23 -2.19 -9.10
C SER A 5 -52.03 -1.24 -9.23
N LEU A 6 -52.38 0.00 -9.51
CA LEU A 6 -51.51 1.18 -9.50
C LEU A 6 -51.08 1.50 -8.05
N HIS A 7 -49.79 1.62 -7.80
CA HIS A 7 -49.28 2.21 -6.57
C HIS A 7 -48.70 3.59 -6.85
N PRO A 8 -49.11 4.61 -6.09
CA PRO A 8 -48.63 5.97 -6.30
C PRO A 8 -47.24 6.18 -5.69
N ALA A 9 -46.44 6.92 -6.41
CA ALA A 9 -45.15 7.41 -6.01
C ALA A 9 -45.25 8.43 -4.85
N SER A 10 -44.49 8.16 -3.79
CA SER A 10 -44.29 9.13 -2.70
C SER A 10 -43.02 9.92 -2.95
N ALA A 11 -43.18 11.24 -3.16
CA ALA A 11 -42.09 12.18 -3.29
C ALA A 11 -41.52 12.56 -1.91
N PRO A 12 -40.18 12.71 -1.74
CA PRO A 12 -39.60 13.23 -0.51
C PRO A 12 -39.69 14.77 -0.48
N SER A 13 -40.24 15.27 0.59
CA SER A 13 -40.36 16.69 0.86
C SER A 13 -39.03 17.34 1.22
N ARG A 14 -38.67 18.38 0.50
CA ARG A 14 -37.53 19.24 0.79
C ARG A 14 -37.92 20.14 2.01
N ARG A 15 -37.24 19.91 3.13
CA ARG A 15 -37.23 20.91 4.22
C ARG A 15 -35.96 21.75 4.11
N VAL A 16 -36.13 22.94 3.62
CA VAL A 16 -35.16 24.02 3.70
C VAL A 16 -35.25 24.59 5.11
N VAL A 17 -34.17 24.54 5.85
CA VAL A 17 -34.02 25.29 7.10
C VAL A 17 -32.98 26.37 6.86
N VAL A 18 -33.44 27.59 6.77
CA VAL A 18 -32.65 28.82 6.81
C VAL A 18 -32.70 29.33 8.23
N ALA A 19 -31.59 29.52 8.88
CA ALA A 19 -31.38 30.38 10.04
C ALA A 19 -29.89 30.70 10.11
N ALA A 20 -29.56 31.85 9.95
CA ALA A 20 -29.43 33.07 10.68
C ALA A 20 -27.96 33.37 11.02
N VAL A 21 -27.58 34.54 10.54
CA VAL A 21 -26.31 35.24 10.71
C VAL A 21 -26.00 35.49 12.18
N GLY A 22 -24.76 35.20 12.58
CA GLY A 22 -24.18 35.67 13.83
C GLY A 22 -22.69 35.95 13.62
N ALA A 23 -22.36 37.24 13.69
CA ALA A 23 -21.01 37.76 13.51
C ALA A 23 -20.18 37.63 14.79
N ALA A 24 -18.84 37.65 14.57
CA ALA A 24 -17.76 38.03 15.49
C ALA A 24 -17.06 36.90 16.23
N GLY A 25 -15.74 36.82 15.96
CA GLY A 25 -14.76 36.09 16.79
C GLY A 25 -13.56 35.58 16.00
N LEU A 26 -12.58 36.47 15.72
CA LEU A 26 -11.24 36.03 15.32
C LEU A 26 -10.60 35.26 16.47
N ALA A 27 -10.39 33.96 16.29
CA ALA A 27 -9.44 33.20 17.08
C ALA A 27 -8.53 32.46 16.13
N LEU A 28 -7.33 32.99 15.93
CA LEU A 28 -6.22 32.28 15.30
C LEU A 28 -5.72 31.21 16.29
N THR A 29 -6.18 29.99 16.11
CA THR A 29 -5.53 28.84 16.76
C THR A 29 -4.57 28.24 15.77
N LEU A 30 -3.28 28.51 15.99
CA LEU A 30 -2.19 27.72 15.44
C LEU A 30 -2.30 26.32 16.04
N ASN A 31 -2.85 25.39 15.27
CA ASN A 31 -2.69 23.98 15.61
C ASN A 31 -1.28 23.56 15.20
N ALA A 32 -0.43 23.46 16.21
CA ALA A 32 0.84 22.80 16.13
C ALA A 32 0.59 21.32 15.72
N CYS A 33 1.25 20.88 14.66
CA CYS A 33 1.35 19.48 14.30
C CYS A 33 1.99 18.72 15.47
N GLY A 34 1.20 17.99 16.20
CA GLY A 34 1.66 16.93 17.06
C GLY A 34 2.00 15.73 16.20
N SER A 35 3.27 15.34 16.21
CA SER A 35 3.70 14.05 15.71
C SER A 35 3.15 12.99 16.66
N GLU A 36 2.18 12.23 16.22
CA GLU A 36 1.80 11.00 16.88
C GLU A 36 2.31 9.84 16.03
N ASP A 37 3.32 9.17 16.57
CA ASP A 37 3.76 7.85 16.16
C ASP A 37 2.58 6.87 16.32
N ASP A 38 1.90 6.56 15.24
CA ASP A 38 0.99 5.42 15.20
C ASP A 38 1.65 4.29 14.40
N SER A 39 2.23 3.35 15.13
CA SER A 39 2.73 2.09 14.63
C SER A 39 1.58 1.17 14.22
N GLY A 40 0.88 1.56 13.16
CA GLY A 40 -0.11 0.73 12.47
C GLY A 40 0.36 0.51 11.04
N SER A 41 1.08 -0.58 10.79
CA SER A 41 1.52 -0.98 9.45
C SER A 41 0.34 -1.34 8.56
N SER A 42 -0.39 -0.34 8.12
CA SER A 42 -1.29 -0.40 6.98
C SER A 42 -0.57 0.28 5.82
N SER A 43 -0.08 -0.50 4.87
CA SER A 43 0.43 0.02 3.60
C SER A 43 -0.69 0.83 2.94
N ALA A 44 -0.69 2.15 3.15
CA ALA A 44 -1.71 3.01 2.57
C ALA A 44 -1.48 3.10 1.06
N ALA A 45 -2.48 2.70 0.28
CA ALA A 45 -2.48 2.91 -1.16
C ALA A 45 -2.19 4.41 -1.46
N GLY A 46 -1.31 4.66 -2.44
CA GLY A 46 -0.84 6.01 -2.77
C GLY A 46 0.39 6.48 -1.98
N SER A 47 0.94 5.68 -1.06
CA SER A 47 2.17 6.04 -0.36
C SER A 47 3.36 5.99 -1.30
N VAL A 48 4.15 7.07 -1.32
CA VAL A 48 5.42 7.11 -2.05
C VAL A 48 6.43 6.20 -1.35
N LEU A 49 6.91 5.19 -2.05
CA LEU A 49 7.94 4.28 -1.55
C LEU A 49 9.34 4.86 -1.73
N GLY A 50 9.65 5.38 -2.90
CA GLY A 50 10.96 5.93 -3.20
C GLY A 50 11.15 6.23 -4.68
N LYS A 51 12.41 6.38 -5.07
CA LYS A 51 12.77 6.65 -6.46
C LYS A 51 13.17 5.37 -7.20
N THR A 52 12.98 5.36 -8.51
CA THR A 52 13.45 4.28 -9.39
C THR A 52 14.96 4.08 -9.28
N SER A 53 15.72 5.18 -9.13
CA SER A 53 17.17 5.15 -8.95
C SER A 53 17.64 4.48 -7.64
N ASP A 54 16.74 4.33 -6.66
CA ASP A 54 17.04 3.67 -5.39
C ASP A 54 17.02 2.13 -5.50
N ILE A 55 16.49 1.60 -6.60
CA ILE A 55 16.29 0.18 -6.82
C ILE A 55 17.34 -0.34 -7.79
N PRO A 56 18.36 -1.06 -7.34
CA PRO A 56 19.40 -1.57 -8.22
C PRO A 56 18.87 -2.65 -9.17
N GLU A 57 19.40 -2.65 -10.40
CA GLU A 57 19.11 -3.69 -11.38
C GLU A 57 19.61 -5.07 -10.90
N GLY A 58 18.82 -6.11 -11.12
CA GLY A 58 19.07 -7.47 -10.62
C GLY A 58 18.90 -7.61 -9.10
N GLY A 59 18.44 -6.55 -8.42
CA GLY A 59 18.29 -6.50 -6.98
C GLY A 59 16.96 -5.87 -6.55
N GLY A 60 17.01 -5.08 -5.47
CA GLY A 60 15.82 -4.41 -4.93
C GLY A 60 16.10 -3.66 -3.65
N LYS A 61 15.06 -3.07 -3.10
CA LYS A 61 15.07 -2.33 -1.83
C LYS A 61 13.87 -2.74 -0.96
N ILE A 62 14.13 -2.86 0.34
CA ILE A 62 13.11 -3.21 1.34
C ILE A 62 12.63 -1.93 2.02
N PHE A 63 11.34 -1.66 1.89
CA PHE A 63 10.64 -0.54 2.55
C PHE A 63 9.94 -1.08 3.79
N LYS A 64 10.64 -1.07 4.92
CA LYS A 64 10.20 -1.73 6.16
C LYS A 64 8.90 -1.14 6.69
N ASP A 65 8.79 0.19 6.67
CA ASP A 65 7.61 0.90 7.18
C ASP A 65 6.35 0.63 6.35
N SER A 66 6.54 0.37 5.06
CA SER A 66 5.46 0.01 4.13
C SER A 66 5.22 -1.50 4.04
N GLY A 67 6.07 -2.32 4.63
CA GLY A 67 5.98 -3.78 4.54
C GLY A 67 6.16 -4.34 3.13
N VAL A 68 6.92 -3.65 2.27
CA VAL A 68 7.06 -3.92 0.84
C VAL A 68 8.53 -4.09 0.45
N VAL A 69 8.78 -5.01 -0.47
CA VAL A 69 10.03 -5.14 -1.21
C VAL A 69 9.78 -4.69 -2.64
N VAL A 70 10.54 -3.73 -3.13
CA VAL A 70 10.54 -3.38 -4.56
C VAL A 70 11.78 -3.94 -5.20
N THR A 71 11.64 -4.59 -6.32
CA THR A 71 12.72 -5.22 -7.09
C THR A 71 12.80 -4.63 -8.50
N GLN A 72 13.99 -4.73 -9.10
CA GLN A 72 14.21 -4.38 -10.50
C GLN A 72 14.93 -5.55 -11.18
N PRO A 73 14.19 -6.61 -11.60
CA PRO A 73 14.80 -7.78 -12.23
C PRO A 73 15.61 -7.46 -13.48
N THR A 74 15.09 -6.54 -14.28
CA THR A 74 15.67 -6.03 -15.51
C THR A 74 15.60 -4.51 -15.48
N ALA A 75 16.53 -3.82 -16.12
CA ALA A 75 16.56 -2.36 -16.19
C ALA A 75 15.21 -1.77 -16.61
N GLY A 76 14.62 -0.93 -15.76
CA GLY A 76 13.33 -0.28 -16.00
C GLY A 76 12.09 -1.13 -15.69
N GLU A 77 12.24 -2.41 -15.32
CA GLU A 77 11.14 -3.27 -14.90
C GLU A 77 11.09 -3.34 -13.37
N PHE A 78 10.05 -2.77 -12.78
CA PHE A 78 9.87 -2.74 -11.33
C PHE A 78 8.74 -3.67 -10.91
N LYS A 79 8.98 -4.45 -9.86
CA LYS A 79 8.00 -5.32 -9.21
C LYS A 79 7.99 -5.08 -7.72
N ALA A 80 6.89 -5.38 -7.07
CA ALA A 80 6.80 -5.27 -5.63
C ALA A 80 6.16 -6.51 -5.02
N PHE A 81 6.63 -6.86 -3.83
CA PHE A 81 6.18 -8.02 -3.07
C PHE A 81 6.02 -7.64 -1.61
N SER A 82 5.20 -8.38 -0.88
CA SER A 82 5.15 -8.28 0.56
C SER A 82 6.53 -8.60 1.17
N SER A 83 6.96 -7.81 2.14
CA SER A 83 8.20 -8.10 2.89
C SER A 83 8.02 -9.18 3.95
N LYS A 84 6.80 -9.73 4.12
CA LYS A 84 6.52 -10.80 5.08
C LYS A 84 6.79 -12.17 4.46
N CYS A 85 7.77 -12.90 5.03
CA CYS A 85 8.08 -14.26 4.63
C CYS A 85 6.87 -15.19 4.84
N THR A 86 6.54 -15.96 3.82
CA THR A 86 5.37 -16.86 3.81
C THR A 86 5.52 -18.10 4.70
N HIS A 87 6.71 -18.34 5.26
CA HIS A 87 6.90 -19.42 6.24
C HIS A 87 6.24 -19.10 7.59
N GLN A 88 6.67 -18.01 8.25
CA GLN A 88 6.19 -17.65 9.60
C GLN A 88 6.04 -16.12 9.78
N GLY A 89 5.90 -15.35 8.70
CA GLY A 89 5.63 -13.91 8.77
C GLY A 89 6.81 -13.02 9.14
N CYS A 90 8.02 -13.57 9.29
CA CYS A 90 9.22 -12.77 9.53
C CYS A 90 9.46 -11.78 8.38
N ALA A 91 9.88 -10.57 8.72
CA ALA A 91 10.29 -9.62 7.69
C ALA A 91 11.57 -10.10 6.98
N VAL A 92 11.57 -10.05 5.65
CA VAL A 92 12.79 -10.27 4.87
C VAL A 92 13.75 -9.11 5.08
N THR A 93 15.06 -9.36 5.06
CA THR A 93 16.05 -8.33 5.39
C THR A 93 17.20 -8.21 4.41
N GLY A 94 17.35 -9.17 3.49
CA GLY A 94 18.45 -9.19 2.54
C GLY A 94 17.97 -9.33 1.11
N ILE A 95 18.64 -8.62 0.19
CA ILE A 95 18.49 -8.83 -1.25
C ILE A 95 19.90 -8.86 -1.83
N ALA A 96 20.26 -9.97 -2.45
CA ALA A 96 21.54 -10.13 -3.10
C ALA A 96 21.46 -11.23 -4.18
N ASN A 97 22.21 -11.07 -5.26
CA ASN A 97 22.33 -12.07 -6.33
C ASN A 97 20.98 -12.54 -6.89
N GLY A 98 20.02 -11.62 -7.05
CA GLY A 98 18.68 -11.95 -7.56
C GLY A 98 17.77 -12.67 -6.57
N VAL A 99 18.12 -12.66 -5.27
CA VAL A 99 17.42 -13.38 -4.22
C VAL A 99 17.06 -12.47 -3.05
N ILE A 100 15.82 -12.60 -2.56
CA ILE A 100 15.31 -11.99 -1.33
C ILE A 100 15.43 -13.03 -0.22
N THR A 101 16.07 -12.69 0.89
CA THR A 101 16.36 -13.63 1.98
C THR A 101 15.60 -13.28 3.26
N CYS A 102 14.96 -14.30 3.85
CA CYS A 102 14.38 -14.23 5.18
C CYS A 102 15.44 -14.62 6.24
N PRO A 103 15.66 -13.80 7.29
CA PRO A 103 16.70 -14.05 8.29
C PRO A 103 16.32 -15.19 9.25
N CYS A 104 15.03 -15.43 9.51
CA CYS A 104 14.58 -16.35 10.55
C CYS A 104 14.97 -17.81 10.24
N HIS A 105 14.63 -18.29 9.06
CA HIS A 105 14.88 -19.70 8.70
C HIS A 105 15.53 -19.84 7.33
N LYS A 106 16.08 -18.75 6.78
CA LYS A 106 16.84 -18.74 5.53
C LYS A 106 16.04 -19.15 4.28
N SER A 107 14.72 -18.90 4.29
CA SER A 107 13.94 -18.99 3.05
C SER A 107 14.42 -17.94 2.05
N GLU A 108 14.49 -18.32 0.78
CA GLU A 108 14.95 -17.47 -0.31
C GLU A 108 13.89 -17.38 -1.39
N PHE A 109 13.69 -16.16 -1.91
CA PHE A 109 12.69 -15.86 -2.92
C PHE A 109 13.33 -15.13 -4.10
N SER A 110 12.78 -15.33 -5.29
CA SER A 110 13.24 -14.70 -6.52
C SER A 110 12.86 -13.20 -6.56
N VAL A 111 13.78 -12.35 -6.98
CA VAL A 111 13.49 -10.94 -7.27
C VAL A 111 12.60 -10.76 -8.50
N THR A 112 12.52 -11.78 -9.37
CA THR A 112 11.80 -11.70 -10.65
C THR A 112 10.29 -11.88 -10.48
N ASP A 113 9.87 -12.78 -9.61
CA ASP A 113 8.49 -13.22 -9.48
C ASP A 113 8.05 -13.57 -8.04
N GLY A 114 8.93 -13.35 -7.07
CA GLY A 114 8.66 -13.69 -5.68
C GLY A 114 8.63 -15.19 -5.38
N SER A 115 8.87 -16.06 -6.34
CA SER A 115 8.80 -17.51 -6.17
C SER A 115 9.83 -18.03 -5.17
N VAL A 116 9.53 -19.15 -4.50
CA VAL A 116 10.44 -19.78 -3.55
C VAL A 116 11.62 -20.39 -4.30
N LYS A 117 12.82 -19.95 -3.96
CA LYS A 117 14.09 -20.52 -4.41
C LYS A 117 14.62 -21.56 -3.42
N LYS A 118 14.38 -21.31 -2.12
CA LYS A 118 14.82 -22.19 -1.04
C LYS A 118 13.84 -22.10 0.12
N GLY A 119 13.43 -23.28 0.63
CA GLY A 119 12.59 -23.39 1.82
C GLY A 119 13.28 -22.96 3.12
N PRO A 120 12.52 -23.02 4.22
CA PRO A 120 11.29 -23.78 4.44
C PRO A 120 9.98 -23.16 3.94
N ALA A 121 9.96 -21.91 3.46
CA ALA A 121 8.76 -21.36 2.83
C ALA A 121 8.33 -22.25 1.63
N THR A 122 7.01 -22.41 1.46
CA THR A 122 6.42 -23.23 0.39
C THR A 122 5.57 -22.41 -0.60
N GLN A 123 5.35 -21.12 -0.29
CA GLN A 123 4.56 -20.22 -1.10
C GLN A 123 5.39 -19.00 -1.49
N ALA A 124 5.15 -18.47 -2.69
CA ALA A 124 5.77 -17.24 -3.16
C ALA A 124 5.43 -16.05 -2.26
N LEU A 125 6.24 -15.01 -2.26
CA LEU A 125 5.89 -13.75 -1.64
C LEU A 125 4.69 -13.14 -2.39
N PRO A 126 3.65 -12.68 -1.68
CA PRO A 126 2.50 -12.02 -2.30
C PRO A 126 2.94 -10.78 -3.08
N GLU A 127 2.48 -10.67 -4.32
CA GLU A 127 2.72 -9.50 -5.15
C GLU A 127 1.95 -8.29 -4.60
N GLN A 128 2.56 -7.11 -4.72
CA GLN A 128 1.98 -5.83 -4.36
C GLN A 128 1.91 -4.95 -5.59
N SER A 129 0.79 -4.25 -5.76
CA SER A 129 0.62 -3.32 -6.88
C SER A 129 1.38 -2.02 -6.62
N ILE A 130 2.15 -1.59 -7.61
CA ILE A 130 2.85 -0.30 -7.58
C ILE A 130 2.58 0.48 -8.86
N THR A 131 2.66 1.79 -8.75
CA THR A 131 2.65 2.71 -9.90
C THR A 131 4.01 3.39 -10.00
N VAL A 132 4.60 3.36 -11.19
CA VAL A 132 5.82 4.09 -11.51
C VAL A 132 5.45 5.29 -12.36
N SER A 133 5.75 6.49 -11.87
CA SER A 133 5.50 7.74 -12.58
C SER A 133 6.77 8.59 -12.59
N GLY A 134 7.36 8.75 -13.76
CA GLY A 134 8.68 9.36 -13.89
C GLY A 134 9.72 8.57 -13.07
N ASP A 135 10.34 9.23 -12.11
CA ASP A 135 11.31 8.62 -11.20
C ASP A 135 10.73 8.17 -9.86
N SER A 136 9.41 8.27 -9.67
CA SER A 136 8.75 7.97 -8.40
C SER A 136 8.02 6.62 -8.44
N ILE A 137 8.14 5.85 -7.37
CA ILE A 137 7.42 4.58 -7.15
C ILE A 137 6.45 4.78 -6.00
N THR A 138 5.17 4.52 -6.25
CA THR A 138 4.09 4.59 -5.25
C THR A 138 3.41 3.23 -5.10
N LEU A 139 2.96 2.93 -3.89
CA LEU A 139 2.09 1.78 -3.63
C LEU A 139 0.68 2.09 -4.16
N ALA A 140 0.11 1.21 -4.97
CA ALA A 140 -1.21 1.39 -5.57
C ALA A 140 -2.34 0.82 -4.69
#